data_91d86762be58c1cdf6bb72596c554f54
#
_entry.id   91d86762be58c1cdf6bb72596c554f54
#
_cell.length_a   1.000
_cell.length_b   1.000
_cell.length_c   1.000
_cell.angle_alpha   90.00
_cell.angle_beta   90.00
_cell.angle_gamma   90.00
#
_symmetry.space_group_name_H-M   'P 1'
#
loop_
_entity.id
_entity.type
_entity.pdbx_description
1 polymer ?
#
loop_
_entity_poly.entity_id
_entity_poly.type
_entity_poly.pdbx_seq_one_letter_code
_entity_poly.pdbx_strand_id
1 'polypeptide(L)'
;TLTGIWRGQDKYEMFLLGVSLAVAAIPEGLPAIVTVALALGVSRMLKRNALVRKLPAVETLGCTSIICSDKTGTLTENNMTVKKMYYDNKIHNLGNKNFPENLILKKIFTYCNDFNLDMKEKDINKSVLGDPTETALVKAFFRGKNEIKGFTDKGRRIYDNPFDSDRKMMSVIVQDGSGETCYVKGAPERVIKKCKYILISGEVQKLTDKHRNDVEKAIEKMSYEALRCIAGAYKREGLTRNTFLENDLIFVGVAGIIDPPRREVKDAVLKCKMAGIKPIMITGDHKNTAYAIGKELDICK
;
A
#
# COMPACT_ATOMS: atom_id res chain seq x y z
N THR A 1 30.80 -20.44 -58.92
CA THR A 1 30.47 -19.86 -60.25
C THR A 1 31.69 -19.29 -60.96
N LEU A 2 32.37 -18.27 -60.44
CA LEU A 2 33.56 -17.64 -61.12
C LEU A 2 34.70 -18.62 -61.41
N THR A 3 35.01 -19.51 -60.45
CA THR A 3 36.07 -20.57 -60.67
C THR A 3 35.67 -21.63 -61.68
N GLY A 4 34.38 -21.93 -61.86
CA GLY A 4 33.92 -22.86 -62.94
C GLY A 4 34.01 -22.23 -64.34
N ILE A 5 33.60 -20.95 -64.43
CA ILE A 5 33.73 -20.18 -65.69
C ILE A 5 35.20 -20.09 -66.08
N TRP A 6 36.10 -19.81 -65.15
CA TRP A 6 37.53 -19.73 -65.40
C TRP A 6 38.13 -21.10 -65.85
N ARG A 7 37.51 -22.23 -65.43
CA ARG A 7 37.87 -23.59 -65.92
C ARG A 7 37.20 -23.99 -67.19
N GLY A 8 36.54 -23.07 -67.90
CA GLY A 8 36.01 -23.29 -69.26
C GLY A 8 34.58 -23.91 -69.25
N GLN A 9 33.89 -23.96 -68.10
CA GLN A 9 32.51 -24.46 -68.09
C GLN A 9 31.55 -23.39 -68.64
N ASP A 10 30.36 -23.84 -69.10
CA ASP A 10 29.35 -22.97 -69.66
C ASP A 10 28.89 -21.91 -68.64
N LYS A 11 28.82 -20.66 -69.05
CA LYS A 11 28.50 -19.53 -68.22
C LYS A 11 27.06 -19.61 -67.68
N TYR A 12 26.15 -20.08 -68.51
CA TYR A 12 24.72 -20.21 -68.13
C TYR A 12 24.50 -21.34 -67.09
N GLU A 13 25.13 -22.50 -67.29
CA GLU A 13 25.09 -23.59 -66.30
C GLU A 13 25.71 -23.19 -64.98
N MET A 14 26.82 -22.47 -64.97
CA MET A 14 27.48 -21.97 -63.76
C MET A 14 26.65 -20.89 -63.05
N PHE A 15 25.90 -20.07 -63.78
CA PHE A 15 24.97 -19.12 -63.21
C PHE A 15 23.79 -19.85 -62.51
N LEU A 16 23.16 -20.83 -63.23
CA LEU A 16 22.05 -21.64 -62.62
C LEU A 16 22.53 -22.40 -61.41
N LEU A 17 23.69 -23.01 -61.43
CA LEU A 17 24.30 -23.68 -60.30
C LEU A 17 24.52 -22.73 -59.13
N GLY A 18 24.98 -21.51 -59.39
CA GLY A 18 25.18 -20.48 -58.39
C GLY A 18 23.87 -20.03 -57.71
N VAL A 19 22.82 -19.84 -58.51
CA VAL A 19 21.50 -19.49 -58.02
C VAL A 19 20.92 -20.66 -57.18
N SER A 20 21.03 -21.89 -57.68
CA SER A 20 20.55 -23.07 -56.97
C SER A 20 21.24 -23.28 -55.61
N LEU A 21 22.56 -23.06 -55.54
CA LEU A 21 23.34 -23.09 -54.30
C LEU A 21 22.95 -21.96 -53.36
N ALA A 22 22.71 -20.74 -53.89
CA ALA A 22 22.29 -19.59 -53.07
C ALA A 22 20.92 -19.84 -52.46
N VAL A 23 19.95 -20.36 -53.23
CA VAL A 23 18.62 -20.72 -52.71
C VAL A 23 18.71 -21.84 -51.68
N ALA A 24 19.51 -22.88 -51.97
CA ALA A 24 19.70 -24.01 -51.03
C ALA A 24 20.39 -23.59 -49.71
N ALA A 25 21.13 -22.48 -49.69
CA ALA A 25 21.76 -21.93 -48.51
C ALA A 25 20.78 -21.13 -47.60
N ILE A 26 19.58 -20.79 -48.10
CA ILE A 26 18.55 -20.10 -47.30
C ILE A 26 17.87 -21.11 -46.36
N PRO A 27 17.96 -20.90 -45.04
CA PRO A 27 17.31 -21.81 -44.09
C PRO A 27 15.79 -21.51 -44.03
N GLU A 28 15.04 -22.02 -45.01
CA GLU A 28 13.59 -21.78 -45.17
C GLU A 28 12.76 -22.21 -43.94
N GLY A 29 13.24 -23.17 -43.16
CA GLY A 29 12.59 -23.63 -41.92
C GLY A 29 12.75 -22.71 -40.72
N LEU A 30 13.70 -21.76 -40.77
CA LEU A 30 14.00 -20.90 -39.62
C LEU A 30 12.81 -20.05 -39.13
N PRO A 31 12.06 -19.34 -40.00
CA PRO A 31 10.90 -18.55 -39.59
C PRO A 31 9.80 -19.42 -38.96
N ALA A 32 9.58 -20.63 -39.46
CA ALA A 32 8.60 -21.56 -38.93
C ALA A 32 8.99 -22.05 -37.51
N ILE A 33 10.25 -22.43 -37.31
CA ILE A 33 10.78 -22.85 -36.00
C ILE A 33 10.66 -21.72 -34.95
N VAL A 34 11.05 -20.50 -35.34
CA VAL A 34 10.93 -19.30 -34.44
C VAL A 34 9.48 -19.08 -34.07
N THR A 35 8.55 -19.12 -35.02
CA THR A 35 7.11 -18.91 -34.77
C THR A 35 6.57 -19.98 -33.81
N VAL A 36 6.91 -21.26 -34.02
CA VAL A 36 6.50 -22.35 -33.13
C VAL A 36 7.08 -22.16 -31.72
N ALA A 37 8.35 -21.80 -31.60
CA ALA A 37 9.00 -21.56 -30.32
C ALA A 37 8.33 -20.41 -29.54
N LEU A 38 8.03 -19.29 -30.22
CA LEU A 38 7.31 -18.17 -29.64
C LEU A 38 5.87 -18.55 -29.23
N ALA A 39 5.16 -19.32 -30.07
CA ALA A 39 3.80 -19.80 -29.73
C ALA A 39 3.79 -20.70 -28.49
N LEU A 40 4.78 -21.57 -28.34
CA LEU A 40 4.95 -22.37 -27.11
C LEU A 40 5.26 -21.47 -25.90
N GLY A 41 6.05 -20.43 -26.09
CA GLY A 41 6.32 -19.41 -25.08
C GLY A 41 5.02 -18.73 -24.61
N VAL A 42 4.19 -18.25 -25.54
CA VAL A 42 2.88 -17.66 -25.24
C VAL A 42 1.97 -18.64 -24.49
N SER A 43 1.91 -19.91 -24.91
CA SER A 43 1.11 -20.91 -24.24
C SER A 43 1.54 -21.12 -22.77
N ARG A 44 2.85 -21.12 -22.50
CA ARG A 44 3.37 -21.20 -21.12
C ARG A 44 3.03 -19.94 -20.29
N MET A 45 3.07 -18.77 -20.91
CA MET A 45 2.72 -17.50 -20.25
C MET A 45 1.23 -17.44 -19.92
N LEU A 46 0.35 -17.88 -20.83
CA LEU A 46 -1.11 -17.98 -20.58
C LEU A 46 -1.44 -18.87 -19.38
N LYS A 47 -0.75 -20.01 -19.23
CA LYS A 47 -0.90 -20.89 -18.06
C LYS A 47 -0.51 -20.22 -16.75
N ARG A 48 0.21 -19.10 -16.80
CA ARG A 48 0.61 -18.27 -15.66
C ARG A 48 -0.14 -16.93 -15.61
N ASN A 49 -1.32 -16.85 -16.23
CA ASN A 49 -2.18 -15.67 -16.30
C ASN A 49 -1.53 -14.44 -16.97
N ALA A 50 -0.48 -14.63 -17.78
CA ALA A 50 0.15 -13.58 -18.55
C ALA A 50 -0.40 -13.59 -19.98
N LEU A 51 -1.25 -12.60 -20.31
CA LEU A 51 -1.85 -12.47 -21.64
C LEU A 51 -0.89 -11.72 -22.58
N VAL A 52 -0.42 -12.42 -23.61
CA VAL A 52 0.41 -11.85 -24.68
C VAL A 52 -0.43 -11.62 -25.92
N ARG A 53 -0.48 -10.37 -26.41
CA ARG A 53 -1.26 -9.98 -27.59
C ARG A 53 -0.49 -10.06 -28.89
N LYS A 54 0.84 -10.02 -28.86
CA LYS A 54 1.71 -10.05 -30.04
C LYS A 54 2.88 -10.99 -29.80
N LEU A 55 3.13 -11.93 -30.71
CA LEU A 55 4.24 -12.89 -30.60
C LEU A 55 5.62 -12.26 -30.35
N PRO A 56 6.01 -11.17 -31.07
CA PRO A 56 7.31 -10.54 -30.82
C PRO A 56 7.49 -9.98 -29.40
N ALA A 57 6.40 -9.71 -28.66
CA ALA A 57 6.48 -9.24 -27.27
C ALA A 57 7.11 -10.29 -26.34
N VAL A 58 7.01 -11.58 -26.67
CA VAL A 58 7.65 -12.66 -25.89
C VAL A 58 9.17 -12.58 -25.99
N GLU A 59 9.68 -12.31 -27.19
CA GLU A 59 11.11 -12.12 -27.43
C GLU A 59 11.65 -10.90 -26.68
N THR A 60 10.95 -9.75 -26.82
CA THR A 60 11.32 -8.52 -26.11
C THR A 60 11.35 -8.73 -24.60
N LEU A 61 10.34 -9.45 -24.05
CA LEU A 61 10.30 -9.77 -22.63
C LEU A 61 11.47 -10.70 -22.22
N GLY A 62 11.82 -11.65 -23.07
CA GLY A 62 12.95 -12.58 -22.85
C GLY A 62 14.32 -11.88 -22.80
N CYS A 63 14.46 -10.73 -23.46
CA CYS A 63 15.69 -9.91 -23.50
C CYS A 63 15.68 -8.78 -22.43
N THR A 64 14.65 -8.70 -21.59
CA THR A 64 14.53 -7.65 -20.58
C THR A 64 15.55 -7.85 -19.46
N SER A 65 16.35 -6.84 -19.19
CA SER A 65 17.33 -6.82 -18.09
C SER A 65 16.86 -6.04 -16.86
N ILE A 66 15.85 -5.17 -17.03
CA ILE A 66 15.31 -4.33 -15.96
C ILE A 66 13.79 -4.36 -16.03
N ILE A 67 13.14 -4.52 -14.87
CA ILE A 67 11.68 -4.37 -14.71
C ILE A 67 11.42 -3.22 -13.75
N CYS A 68 10.77 -2.17 -14.27
CA CYS A 68 10.29 -1.05 -13.46
C CYS A 68 8.84 -1.31 -13.05
N SER A 69 8.59 -1.41 -11.75
CA SER A 69 7.26 -1.69 -11.20
C SER A 69 6.77 -0.55 -10.33
N ASP A 70 5.53 -0.13 -10.54
CA ASP A 70 4.87 0.77 -9.60
C ASP A 70 4.67 0.07 -8.25
N LYS A 71 4.75 0.87 -7.15
CA LYS A 71 4.52 0.37 -5.81
C LYS A 71 3.04 0.07 -5.56
N THR A 72 2.19 1.09 -5.71
CA THR A 72 0.81 1.06 -5.23
C THR A 72 -0.09 0.21 -6.13
N GLY A 73 -0.74 -0.81 -5.54
CA GLY A 73 -1.64 -1.71 -6.28
C GLY A 73 -0.94 -2.74 -7.17
N THR A 74 0.39 -2.63 -7.36
CA THR A 74 1.20 -3.60 -8.10
C THR A 74 2.05 -4.43 -7.14
N LEU A 75 3.01 -3.82 -6.47
CA LEU A 75 3.83 -4.50 -5.45
C LEU A 75 3.11 -4.61 -4.12
N THR A 76 2.15 -3.73 -3.85
CA THR A 76 1.33 -3.69 -2.64
C THR A 76 -0.12 -4.07 -2.92
N GLU A 77 -0.87 -4.38 -1.85
CA GLU A 77 -2.26 -4.85 -1.94
C GLU A 77 -3.26 -3.74 -2.31
N ASN A 78 -2.84 -2.46 -2.29
CA ASN A 78 -3.70 -1.28 -2.35
C ASN A 78 -4.80 -1.33 -1.29
N ASN A 79 -4.45 -1.84 -0.12
CA ASN A 79 -5.35 -2.01 1.02
C ASN A 79 -4.64 -1.56 2.29
N MET A 80 -4.90 -0.32 2.69
CA MET A 80 -4.30 0.24 3.90
C MET A 80 -4.68 -0.60 5.12
N THR A 81 -3.70 -0.89 5.97
CA THR A 81 -3.87 -1.72 7.16
C THR A 81 -3.12 -1.10 8.33
N VAL A 82 -3.74 -1.05 9.51
CA VAL A 82 -3.06 -0.65 10.75
C VAL A 82 -2.18 -1.80 11.22
N LYS A 83 -0.87 -1.58 11.30
CA LYS A 83 0.10 -2.60 11.76
C LYS A 83 0.52 -2.39 13.21
N LYS A 84 0.58 -1.15 13.65
CA LYS A 84 1.01 -0.80 15.01
C LYS A 84 0.14 0.30 15.57
N MET A 85 0.00 0.32 16.89
CA MET A 85 -0.59 1.45 17.63
C MET A 85 0.30 1.78 18.81
N TYR A 86 0.44 3.08 19.07
CA TYR A 86 1.07 3.61 20.27
C TYR A 86 0.00 4.16 21.20
N TYR A 87 -0.14 3.61 22.39
CA TYR A 87 -0.96 4.11 23.49
C TYR A 87 -0.41 3.56 24.81
N ASP A 88 -0.75 4.16 25.94
CA ASP A 88 -0.25 3.79 27.26
C ASP A 88 1.28 3.69 27.30
N ASN A 89 1.97 4.64 26.64
CA ASN A 89 3.42 4.72 26.52
C ASN A 89 4.10 3.47 25.91
N LYS A 90 3.36 2.67 25.14
CA LYS A 90 3.88 1.46 24.50
C LYS A 90 3.45 1.36 23.03
N ILE A 91 4.32 0.76 22.21
CA ILE A 91 3.97 0.36 20.85
C ILE A 91 3.40 -1.06 20.89
N HIS A 92 2.16 -1.20 20.43
CA HIS A 92 1.45 -2.47 20.29
C HIS A 92 1.48 -2.90 18.83
N ASN A 93 1.99 -4.11 18.56
CA ASN A 93 1.92 -4.71 17.24
C ASN A 93 0.55 -5.36 17.03
N LEU A 94 -0.14 -4.99 15.97
CA LEU A 94 -1.42 -5.57 15.61
C LEU A 94 -1.16 -6.71 14.61
N GLY A 95 -1.30 -7.95 15.07
CA GLY A 95 -1.33 -9.13 14.21
C GLY A 95 -2.77 -9.40 13.73
N ASN A 96 -2.94 -10.36 12.82
CA ASN A 96 -4.23 -10.71 12.21
C ASN A 96 -5.35 -11.08 13.20
N LYS A 97 -5.07 -11.25 14.49
CA LYS A 97 -6.05 -11.65 15.54
C LYS A 97 -6.06 -10.72 16.77
N ASN A 98 -5.13 -9.78 16.88
CA ASN A 98 -5.03 -8.90 18.03
C ASN A 98 -5.69 -7.56 17.71
N PHE A 99 -6.85 -7.30 18.30
CA PHE A 99 -7.52 -6.00 18.21
C PHE A 99 -7.02 -5.11 19.37
N PRO A 100 -6.86 -3.80 19.14
CA PRO A 100 -6.48 -2.89 20.21
C PRO A 100 -7.61 -2.80 21.23
N GLU A 101 -7.25 -2.89 22.51
CA GLU A 101 -8.23 -2.83 23.62
C GLU A 101 -8.55 -1.40 24.07
N ASN A 102 -7.92 -0.39 23.48
CA ASN A 102 -8.16 1.00 23.85
C ASN A 102 -9.50 1.52 23.32
N LEU A 103 -10.50 1.56 24.20
CA LEU A 103 -11.86 1.99 23.86
C LEU A 103 -11.93 3.44 23.36
N ILE A 104 -11.07 4.34 23.88
CA ILE A 104 -11.10 5.75 23.46
C ILE A 104 -10.55 5.91 22.06
N LEU A 105 -9.45 5.21 21.69
CA LEU A 105 -8.98 5.18 20.30
C LEU A 105 -10.01 4.58 19.36
N LYS A 106 -10.71 3.50 19.79
CA LYS A 106 -11.83 2.93 19.05
C LYS A 106 -12.91 3.97 18.76
N LYS A 107 -13.32 4.75 19.78
CA LYS A 107 -14.29 5.84 19.61
C LYS A 107 -13.76 6.93 18.66
N ILE A 108 -12.54 7.39 18.85
CA ILE A 108 -11.92 8.44 18.00
C ILE A 108 -11.91 8.00 16.54
N PHE A 109 -11.32 6.85 16.24
CA PHE A 109 -11.12 6.40 14.85
C PHE A 109 -12.41 5.90 14.18
N THR A 110 -13.47 5.62 14.94
CA THR A 110 -14.77 5.26 14.38
C THR A 110 -15.65 6.47 14.16
N TYR A 111 -15.82 7.34 15.16
CA TYR A 111 -16.72 8.48 15.04
C TYR A 111 -16.12 9.67 14.26
N CYS A 112 -14.83 9.96 14.43
CA CYS A 112 -14.13 10.96 13.64
C CYS A 112 -13.65 10.36 12.32
N ASN A 113 -14.60 9.95 11.45
CA ASN A 113 -14.35 9.20 10.23
C ASN A 113 -15.54 9.30 9.28
N ASP A 114 -15.29 9.37 7.95
CA ASP A 114 -16.31 9.54 6.93
C ASP A 114 -16.51 8.26 6.09
N PHE A 115 -16.53 7.11 6.75
CA PHE A 115 -16.79 5.83 6.10
C PHE A 115 -18.30 5.55 5.94
N ASN A 116 -18.64 4.70 4.98
CA ASN A 116 -19.97 4.14 4.79
C ASN A 116 -19.93 2.61 4.94
N LEU A 117 -21.06 2.01 5.35
CA LEU A 117 -21.20 0.57 5.47
C LEU A 117 -22.13 0.01 4.39
N ASP A 118 -21.58 -0.87 3.55
CA ASP A 118 -22.41 -1.71 2.69
C ASP A 118 -22.87 -2.96 3.45
N MET A 119 -24.14 -2.94 3.85
CA MET A 119 -24.73 -4.04 4.61
C MET A 119 -25.04 -5.28 3.74
N LYS A 120 -24.94 -5.21 2.40
CA LYS A 120 -25.13 -6.35 1.50
C LYS A 120 -23.85 -7.16 1.33
N GLU A 121 -22.69 -6.54 1.40
CA GLU A 121 -21.39 -7.20 1.27
C GLU A 121 -21.09 -8.06 2.52
N LYS A 122 -20.55 -9.27 2.32
CA LYS A 122 -20.21 -10.19 3.42
C LYS A 122 -18.83 -9.96 4.00
N ASP A 123 -17.88 -9.59 3.16
CA ASP A 123 -16.49 -9.35 3.55
C ASP A 123 -16.34 -7.96 4.19
N ILE A 124 -15.83 -7.89 5.41
CA ILE A 124 -15.58 -6.63 6.13
C ILE A 124 -14.65 -5.71 5.32
N ASN A 125 -13.69 -6.27 4.59
CA ASN A 125 -12.76 -5.48 3.80
C ASN A 125 -13.43 -4.74 2.64
N LYS A 126 -14.52 -5.27 2.13
CA LYS A 126 -15.31 -4.69 1.05
C LYS A 126 -16.53 -3.93 1.54
N SER A 127 -17.01 -4.23 2.75
CA SER A 127 -18.21 -3.61 3.32
C SER A 127 -17.98 -2.21 3.88
N VAL A 128 -16.75 -1.87 4.28
CA VAL A 128 -16.38 -0.54 4.77
C VAL A 128 -15.84 0.28 3.61
N LEU A 129 -16.64 1.24 3.15
CA LEU A 129 -16.37 2.09 1.98
C LEU A 129 -15.92 3.49 2.41
N GLY A 130 -14.92 4.05 1.73
CA GLY A 130 -14.40 5.40 2.00
C GLY A 130 -12.91 5.52 1.67
N ASP A 131 -12.26 6.57 2.16
CA ASP A 131 -10.82 6.72 2.03
C ASP A 131 -10.07 5.52 2.61
N PRO A 132 -9.07 4.96 1.92
CA PRO A 132 -8.34 3.77 2.38
C PRO A 132 -7.74 3.91 3.79
N THR A 133 -7.25 5.10 4.13
CA THR A 133 -6.69 5.40 5.46
C THR A 133 -7.77 5.34 6.54
N GLU A 134 -8.93 5.93 6.25
CA GLU A 134 -10.06 5.98 7.16
C GLU A 134 -10.68 4.60 7.40
N THR A 135 -10.89 3.85 6.32
CA THR A 135 -11.42 2.48 6.41
C THR A 135 -10.48 1.56 7.15
N ALA A 136 -9.14 1.73 7.01
CA ALA A 136 -8.15 0.97 7.77
C ALA A 136 -8.25 1.20 9.28
N LEU A 137 -8.44 2.45 9.70
CA LEU A 137 -8.59 2.81 11.11
C LEU A 137 -9.82 2.13 11.74
N VAL A 138 -10.95 2.11 11.03
CA VAL A 138 -12.18 1.43 11.51
C VAL A 138 -11.97 -0.08 11.58
N LYS A 139 -11.50 -0.70 10.50
CA LYS A 139 -11.27 -2.15 10.42
C LYS A 139 -10.32 -2.67 11.50
N ALA A 140 -9.41 -1.84 12.01
CA ALA A 140 -8.47 -2.23 13.06
C ALA A 140 -9.15 -2.59 14.40
N PHE A 141 -10.39 -2.17 14.63
CA PHE A 141 -11.10 -2.36 15.90
C PHE A 141 -12.29 -3.32 15.84
N PHE A 142 -12.67 -3.82 14.68
CA PHE A 142 -13.88 -4.60 14.53
C PHE A 142 -13.65 -5.88 13.71
N ARG A 143 -14.37 -6.94 14.09
CA ARG A 143 -14.34 -8.23 13.39
C ARG A 143 -15.36 -8.35 12.27
N GLY A 144 -16.40 -7.52 12.31
CA GLY A 144 -17.48 -7.58 11.34
C GLY A 144 -18.33 -6.31 11.27
N LYS A 145 -19.04 -6.14 10.17
CA LYS A 145 -19.87 -4.96 9.90
C LYS A 145 -21.00 -4.75 10.92
N ASN A 146 -21.59 -5.84 11.44
CA ASN A 146 -22.65 -5.75 12.45
C ASN A 146 -22.12 -5.17 13.77
N GLU A 147 -20.88 -5.48 14.13
CA GLU A 147 -20.22 -4.91 15.30
C GLU A 147 -19.95 -3.41 15.08
N ILE A 148 -19.53 -3.00 13.88
CA ILE A 148 -19.35 -1.59 13.53
C ILE A 148 -20.68 -0.86 13.66
N LYS A 149 -21.74 -1.38 13.02
CA LYS A 149 -23.07 -0.78 13.07
C LYS A 149 -23.57 -0.64 14.51
N GLY A 150 -23.54 -1.72 15.28
CA GLY A 150 -23.97 -1.68 16.69
C GLY A 150 -23.12 -0.76 17.59
N PHE A 151 -21.90 -0.42 17.15
CA PHE A 151 -21.06 0.56 17.84
C PHE A 151 -21.42 1.99 17.42
N THR A 152 -21.57 2.25 16.14
CA THR A 152 -21.92 3.58 15.60
C THR A 152 -23.32 4.03 16.01
N ASP A 153 -24.28 3.11 16.14
CA ASP A 153 -25.66 3.40 16.56
C ASP A 153 -25.74 3.90 18.03
N LYS A 154 -24.67 3.74 18.84
CA LYS A 154 -24.61 4.21 20.24
C LYS A 154 -24.26 5.68 20.39
N GLY A 155 -23.77 6.33 19.34
CA GLY A 155 -23.38 7.74 19.37
C GLY A 155 -23.83 8.48 18.13
N ARG A 156 -24.35 9.70 18.30
CA ARG A 156 -24.78 10.58 17.23
C ARG A 156 -23.79 11.72 17.03
N ARG A 157 -23.26 11.87 15.82
CA ARG A 157 -22.49 13.07 15.45
C ARG A 157 -23.43 14.27 15.42
N ILE A 158 -23.10 15.30 16.18
CA ILE A 158 -23.89 16.53 16.29
C ILE A 158 -23.17 17.77 15.73
N TYR A 159 -21.87 17.64 15.52
CA TYR A 159 -21.05 18.68 14.87
C TYR A 159 -19.87 18.05 14.15
N ASP A 160 -19.57 18.54 12.96
CA ASP A 160 -18.47 18.12 12.11
C ASP A 160 -17.59 19.31 11.74
N ASN A 161 -16.28 19.14 11.91
CA ASN A 161 -15.25 19.99 11.38
C ASN A 161 -14.37 19.13 10.47
N PRO A 162 -14.64 19.13 9.14
CA PRO A 162 -14.02 18.20 8.20
C PRO A 162 -12.51 18.33 8.16
N PHE A 163 -11.84 17.33 7.57
CA PHE A 163 -10.40 17.38 7.35
C PHE A 163 -10.03 18.59 6.49
N ASP A 164 -9.03 19.29 6.95
CA ASP A 164 -8.43 20.43 6.26
C ASP A 164 -6.93 20.22 6.12
N SER A 165 -6.38 20.47 4.92
CA SER A 165 -4.97 20.21 4.60
C SER A 165 -3.99 21.13 5.31
N ASP A 166 -4.41 22.35 5.68
CA ASP A 166 -3.55 23.33 6.39
C ASP A 166 -3.49 22.99 7.88
N ARG A 167 -4.64 22.61 8.45
CA ARG A 167 -4.74 22.12 9.84
C ARG A 167 -4.19 20.70 9.98
N LYS A 168 -4.32 19.87 8.94
CA LYS A 168 -4.03 18.43 8.92
C LYS A 168 -4.75 17.65 10.02
N MET A 169 -5.97 18.05 10.32
CA MET A 169 -6.81 17.49 11.38
C MET A 169 -8.28 17.49 10.94
N MET A 170 -9.04 16.61 11.57
CA MET A 170 -10.50 16.53 11.54
C MET A 170 -11.02 16.40 12.96
N SER A 171 -12.15 17.01 13.28
CA SER A 171 -12.80 16.87 14.57
C SER A 171 -14.30 16.74 14.46
N VAL A 172 -14.90 15.99 15.38
CA VAL A 172 -16.35 15.79 15.45
C VAL A 172 -16.79 15.88 16.90
N ILE A 173 -18.01 16.37 17.16
CA ILE A 173 -18.67 16.21 18.46
C ILE A 173 -19.69 15.11 18.35
N VAL A 174 -19.61 14.17 19.26
CA VAL A 174 -20.52 13.02 19.35
C VAL A 174 -21.24 13.06 20.68
N GLN A 175 -22.55 12.91 20.64
CA GLN A 175 -23.40 12.70 21.79
C GLN A 175 -23.67 11.21 21.95
N ASP A 176 -23.29 10.65 23.08
CA ASP A 176 -23.59 9.27 23.48
C ASP A 176 -24.18 9.24 24.91
N GLY A 177 -24.41 8.05 25.46
CA GLY A 177 -24.96 7.89 26.82
C GLY A 177 -24.10 8.49 27.95
N SER A 178 -22.85 8.90 27.65
CA SER A 178 -21.93 9.57 28.60
C SER A 178 -21.88 11.10 28.43
N GLY A 179 -22.67 11.66 27.52
CA GLY A 179 -22.70 13.09 27.20
C GLY A 179 -22.00 13.43 25.88
N GLU A 180 -21.64 14.70 25.72
CA GLU A 180 -20.96 15.19 24.51
C GLU A 180 -19.45 15.02 24.64
N THR A 181 -18.81 14.52 23.57
CA THR A 181 -17.37 14.37 23.51
C THR A 181 -16.88 14.82 22.13
N CYS A 182 -15.86 15.68 22.10
CA CYS A 182 -15.14 15.99 20.89
C CYS A 182 -14.04 14.97 20.65
N TYR A 183 -14.04 14.34 19.48
CA TYR A 183 -13.00 13.45 19.01
C TYR A 183 -12.22 14.13 17.88
N VAL A 184 -10.89 14.01 17.92
CA VAL A 184 -9.97 14.62 16.96
C VAL A 184 -9.02 13.57 16.43
N LYS A 185 -8.83 13.53 15.10
CA LYS A 185 -7.76 12.77 14.45
C LYS A 185 -6.96 13.65 13.50
N GLY A 186 -5.71 13.33 13.29
CA GLY A 186 -4.88 14.09 12.35
C GLY A 186 -3.40 13.72 12.39
N ALA A 187 -2.61 14.58 11.73
CA ALA A 187 -1.16 14.44 11.72
C ALA A 187 -0.60 14.55 13.15
N PRO A 188 0.23 13.61 13.61
CA PRO A 188 0.67 13.55 15.00
C PRO A 188 1.31 14.85 15.48
N GLU A 189 2.15 15.47 14.65
CA GLU A 189 2.84 16.74 14.96
C GLU A 189 1.89 17.92 15.12
N ARG A 190 0.69 17.84 14.53
CA ARG A 190 -0.35 18.87 14.67
C ARG A 190 -1.21 18.60 15.90
N VAL A 191 -1.66 17.36 16.07
CA VAL A 191 -2.53 16.96 17.18
C VAL A 191 -1.83 17.15 18.54
N ILE A 192 -0.57 16.69 18.68
CA ILE A 192 0.16 16.76 19.96
C ILE A 192 0.41 18.22 20.41
N LYS A 193 0.57 19.15 19.47
CA LYS A 193 0.70 20.60 19.77
C LYS A 193 -0.57 21.18 20.37
N LYS A 194 -1.73 20.61 20.07
CA LYS A 194 -3.04 21.03 20.58
C LYS A 194 -3.42 20.33 21.88
N CYS A 195 -2.61 19.35 22.33
CA CYS A 195 -2.86 18.60 23.55
C CYS A 195 -2.16 19.25 24.75
N LYS A 196 -2.93 19.34 25.86
CA LYS A 196 -2.47 19.79 27.19
C LYS A 196 -2.34 18.60 28.14
N TYR A 197 -3.06 17.53 27.86
CA TYR A 197 -3.14 16.32 28.67
C TYR A 197 -2.85 15.08 27.83
N ILE A 198 -2.59 13.97 28.51
CA ILE A 198 -2.39 12.64 27.93
C ILE A 198 -3.16 11.61 28.73
N LEU A 199 -3.74 10.62 28.06
CA LEU A 199 -4.38 9.48 28.67
C LEU A 199 -3.38 8.32 28.78
N ILE A 200 -3.11 7.87 30.00
CA ILE A 200 -2.21 6.72 30.25
C ILE A 200 -2.92 5.79 31.24
N SER A 201 -3.08 4.54 30.85
CA SER A 201 -3.73 3.49 31.68
C SER A 201 -5.11 3.89 32.24
N GLY A 202 -5.87 4.67 31.46
CA GLY A 202 -7.21 5.16 31.85
C GLY A 202 -7.21 6.47 32.66
N GLU A 203 -6.05 6.99 33.06
CA GLU A 203 -5.92 8.24 33.81
C GLU A 203 -5.48 9.40 32.93
N VAL A 204 -6.13 10.56 33.11
CA VAL A 204 -5.77 11.81 32.42
C VAL A 204 -4.69 12.54 33.22
N GLN A 205 -3.53 12.72 32.62
CA GLN A 205 -2.38 13.37 33.23
C GLN A 205 -1.94 14.59 32.40
N LYS A 206 -1.19 15.52 32.99
CA LYS A 206 -0.62 16.66 32.27
C LYS A 206 0.42 16.15 31.26
N LEU A 207 0.33 16.61 30.02
CA LEU A 207 1.28 16.28 28.97
C LEU A 207 2.61 17.02 29.23
N THR A 208 3.63 16.27 29.63
CA THR A 208 4.99 16.80 29.90
C THR A 208 5.87 16.69 28.66
N ASP A 209 7.03 17.37 28.68
CA ASP A 209 8.02 17.25 27.58
C ASP A 209 8.57 15.84 27.45
N LYS A 210 8.68 15.10 28.56
CA LYS A 210 9.02 13.66 28.53
C LYS A 210 7.99 12.87 27.70
N HIS A 211 6.72 13.07 27.97
CA HIS A 211 5.64 12.40 27.21
C HIS A 211 5.69 12.77 25.72
N ARG A 212 5.95 14.05 25.39
CA ARG A 212 6.11 14.48 23.98
C ARG A 212 7.25 13.75 23.30
N ASN A 213 8.41 13.72 23.93
CA ASN A 213 9.59 13.01 23.42
C ASN A 213 9.35 11.50 23.23
N ASP A 214 8.62 10.85 24.16
CA ASP A 214 8.30 9.42 24.05
C ASP A 214 7.35 9.14 22.88
N VAL A 215 6.36 10.03 22.66
CA VAL A 215 5.46 9.95 21.50
C VAL A 215 6.24 10.19 20.21
N GLU A 216 7.13 11.21 20.15
CA GLU A 216 7.94 11.51 18.96
C GLU A 216 8.85 10.34 18.59
N LYS A 217 9.54 9.74 19.56
CA LYS A 217 10.35 8.53 19.34
C LYS A 217 9.52 7.35 18.82
N ALA A 218 8.30 7.18 19.31
CA ALA A 218 7.42 6.12 18.85
C ALA A 218 6.97 6.36 17.40
N ILE A 219 6.64 7.61 17.04
CA ILE A 219 6.30 8.03 15.68
C ILE A 219 7.49 7.83 14.75
N GLU A 220 8.68 8.26 15.15
CA GLU A 220 9.91 8.10 14.38
C GLU A 220 10.17 6.62 14.10
N LYS A 221 10.11 5.77 15.13
CA LYS A 221 10.26 4.31 14.97
C LYS A 221 9.25 3.72 14.00
N MET A 222 7.97 4.10 14.08
CA MET A 222 6.94 3.64 13.16
C MET A 222 7.18 4.17 11.74
N SER A 223 7.64 5.41 11.59
CA SER A 223 7.96 6.02 10.29
C SER A 223 9.16 5.36 9.61
N TYR A 224 10.17 4.92 10.36
CA TYR A 224 11.27 4.11 9.81
C TYR A 224 10.81 2.76 9.25
N GLU A 225 9.69 2.24 9.75
CA GLU A 225 9.05 1.03 9.23
C GLU A 225 8.01 1.33 8.13
N ALA A 226 8.08 2.50 7.50
CA ALA A 226 7.16 2.97 6.46
C ALA A 226 5.70 3.13 6.90
N LEU A 227 5.42 3.21 8.20
CA LEU A 227 4.07 3.41 8.68
C LEU A 227 3.67 4.89 8.59
N ARG A 228 2.55 5.17 7.94
CA ARG A 228 1.88 6.47 8.01
C ARG A 228 1.21 6.61 9.36
N CYS A 229 1.59 7.61 10.14
CA CYS A 229 1.12 7.82 11.49
C CYS A 229 -0.08 8.77 11.54
N ILE A 230 -1.15 8.39 12.26
CA ILE A 230 -2.32 9.21 12.53
C ILE A 230 -2.57 9.22 14.03
N ALA A 231 -2.59 10.41 14.64
CA ALA A 231 -2.85 10.59 16.05
C ALA A 231 -4.36 10.72 16.33
N GLY A 232 -4.75 10.31 17.54
CA GLY A 232 -6.07 10.49 18.10
C GLY A 232 -6.01 11.24 19.43
N ALA A 233 -6.94 12.19 19.61
CA ALA A 233 -7.13 12.95 20.84
C ALA A 233 -8.63 13.17 21.09
N TYR A 234 -9.00 13.57 22.29
CA TYR A 234 -10.37 13.91 22.62
C TYR A 234 -10.47 15.05 23.64
N LYS A 235 -11.68 15.57 23.84
CA LYS A 235 -12.01 16.57 24.85
C LYS A 235 -13.47 16.44 25.28
N ARG A 236 -13.76 16.62 26.57
CA ARG A 236 -15.13 16.52 27.09
C ARG A 236 -15.68 17.85 27.60
N GLU A 237 -14.82 18.75 28.05
CA GLU A 237 -15.21 20.03 28.64
C GLU A 237 -14.90 21.20 27.69
N GLY A 238 -15.62 22.29 27.82
CA GLY A 238 -15.40 23.51 27.04
C GLY A 238 -15.62 23.28 25.54
N LEU A 239 -16.67 22.54 25.16
CA LEU A 239 -17.03 22.25 23.77
C LEU A 239 -17.74 23.46 23.17
N THR A 240 -16.96 24.41 22.63
CA THR A 240 -17.48 25.52 21.85
C THR A 240 -17.35 25.18 20.36
N ARG A 241 -18.47 25.34 19.61
CA ARG A 241 -18.53 25.04 18.17
C ARG A 241 -17.80 26.10 17.33
N ASN A 242 -16.50 26.31 17.62
CA ASN A 242 -15.64 27.29 16.96
C ASN A 242 -14.20 26.79 16.88
N THR A 243 -13.26 27.63 16.49
CA THR A 243 -11.82 27.37 16.38
C THR A 243 -11.14 26.90 17.67
N PHE A 244 -11.77 27.07 18.84
CA PHE A 244 -11.23 26.60 20.13
C PHE A 244 -11.55 25.11 20.41
N LEU A 245 -12.36 24.45 19.58
CA LEU A 245 -12.71 23.04 19.75
C LEU A 245 -11.46 22.14 19.77
N GLU A 246 -10.49 22.43 18.93
CA GLU A 246 -9.25 21.65 18.75
C GLU A 246 -8.09 22.14 19.65
N ASN A 247 -8.37 22.72 20.80
CA ASN A 247 -7.36 23.12 21.78
C ASN A 247 -7.60 22.46 23.15
N ASP A 248 -6.56 22.40 23.97
CA ASP A 248 -6.57 21.77 25.29
C ASP A 248 -7.05 20.30 25.26
N LEU A 249 -6.63 19.58 24.22
CA LEU A 249 -7.02 18.20 24.01
C LEU A 249 -6.30 17.22 24.96
N ILE A 250 -6.87 16.04 25.11
CA ILE A 250 -6.27 14.88 25.78
C ILE A 250 -5.75 13.96 24.70
N PHE A 251 -4.44 13.83 24.59
CA PHE A 251 -3.78 12.90 23.66
C PHE A 251 -4.05 11.45 24.12
N VAL A 252 -4.37 10.55 23.15
CA VAL A 252 -4.66 9.14 23.47
C VAL A 252 -3.62 8.22 22.85
N GLY A 253 -3.28 8.43 21.58
CA GLY A 253 -2.35 7.54 20.90
C GLY A 253 -2.19 7.82 19.42
N VAL A 254 -1.43 6.93 18.76
CA VAL A 254 -1.11 7.01 17.32
C VAL A 254 -1.36 5.66 16.68
N ALA A 255 -2.00 5.64 15.52
CA ALA A 255 -2.09 4.48 14.65
C ALA A 255 -1.05 4.56 13.53
N GLY A 256 -0.29 3.50 13.31
CA GLY A 256 0.64 3.34 12.20
C GLY A 256 0.04 2.44 11.12
N ILE A 257 -0.16 3.01 9.93
CA ILE A 257 -0.88 2.43 8.80
C ILE A 257 0.07 2.24 7.64
N ILE A 258 -0.05 1.13 6.93
CA ILE A 258 0.73 0.84 5.73
C ILE A 258 -0.15 0.14 4.69
N ASP A 259 0.18 0.32 3.43
CA ASP A 259 -0.27 -0.54 2.34
C ASP A 259 0.74 -1.71 2.22
N PRO A 260 0.39 -2.92 2.71
CA PRO A 260 1.35 -4.00 2.81
C PRO A 260 1.74 -4.53 1.43
N PRO A 261 2.97 -5.03 1.27
CA PRO A 261 3.36 -5.73 0.06
C PRO A 261 2.55 -7.01 -0.12
N ARG A 262 2.26 -7.36 -1.37
CA ARG A 262 1.61 -8.64 -1.70
C ARG A 262 2.53 -9.79 -1.34
N ARG A 263 1.98 -10.88 -0.83
CA ARG A 263 2.74 -12.07 -0.38
C ARG A 263 3.59 -12.68 -1.48
N GLU A 264 3.06 -12.71 -2.72
CA GLU A 264 3.72 -13.30 -3.88
C GLU A 264 4.87 -12.46 -4.46
N VAL A 265 4.96 -11.17 -4.12
CA VAL A 265 5.93 -10.24 -4.74
C VAL A 265 7.36 -10.57 -4.33
N LYS A 266 7.61 -10.97 -3.09
CA LYS A 266 8.96 -11.32 -2.64
C LYS A 266 9.54 -12.49 -3.46
N ASP A 267 8.72 -13.52 -3.70
CA ASP A 267 9.10 -14.66 -4.54
C ASP A 267 9.30 -14.24 -6.00
N ALA A 268 8.47 -13.33 -6.51
CA ALA A 268 8.61 -12.81 -7.86
C ALA A 268 9.92 -12.02 -8.03
N VAL A 269 10.26 -11.17 -7.07
CA VAL A 269 11.55 -10.42 -7.03
C VAL A 269 12.73 -11.37 -7.03
N LEU A 270 12.69 -12.44 -6.22
CA LEU A 270 13.73 -13.45 -6.19
C LEU A 270 13.90 -14.14 -7.55
N LYS A 271 12.80 -14.52 -8.21
CA LYS A 271 12.83 -15.11 -9.56
C LYS A 271 13.41 -14.16 -10.61
N CYS A 272 13.07 -12.88 -10.55
CA CYS A 272 13.69 -11.87 -11.41
C CYS A 272 15.20 -11.83 -11.24
N LYS A 273 15.68 -11.77 -10.00
CA LYS A 273 17.12 -11.77 -9.70
C LYS A 273 17.83 -13.03 -10.19
N MET A 274 17.22 -14.20 -10.00
CA MET A 274 17.76 -15.48 -10.50
C MET A 274 17.84 -15.53 -12.03
N ALA A 275 16.92 -14.83 -12.71
CA ALA A 275 16.93 -14.68 -14.17
C ALA A 275 17.87 -13.57 -14.67
N GLY A 276 18.65 -12.93 -13.79
CA GLY A 276 19.52 -11.79 -14.16
C GLY A 276 18.77 -10.49 -14.41
N ILE A 277 17.48 -10.41 -14.08
CA ILE A 277 16.64 -9.24 -14.27
C ILE A 277 16.67 -8.40 -12.99
N LYS A 278 16.94 -7.09 -13.11
CA LYS A 278 16.97 -6.14 -12.00
C LYS A 278 15.58 -5.54 -11.78
N PRO A 279 14.85 -5.85 -10.70
CA PRO A 279 13.62 -5.16 -10.36
C PRO A 279 13.93 -3.78 -9.77
N ILE A 280 13.17 -2.77 -10.22
CA ILE A 280 13.22 -1.39 -9.72
C ILE A 280 11.81 -0.99 -9.32
N MET A 281 11.66 -0.47 -8.09
CA MET A 281 10.40 0.09 -7.64
C MET A 281 10.31 1.57 -8.00
N ILE A 282 9.21 1.97 -8.63
CA ILE A 282 8.86 3.36 -8.91
C ILE A 282 7.70 3.75 -7.99
N THR A 283 7.81 4.92 -7.33
CA THR A 283 6.77 5.39 -6.41
C THR A 283 6.88 6.90 -6.21
N GLY A 284 5.74 7.56 -5.97
CA GLY A 284 5.67 8.94 -5.49
C GLY A 284 5.79 9.08 -3.97
N ASP A 285 5.98 7.98 -3.23
CA ASP A 285 6.11 8.02 -1.77
C ASP A 285 7.40 8.69 -1.30
N HIS A 286 7.40 9.09 -0.04
CA HIS A 286 8.61 9.58 0.61
C HIS A 286 9.71 8.50 0.63
N LYS A 287 10.97 8.92 0.48
CA LYS A 287 12.16 8.05 0.37
C LYS A 287 12.19 6.95 1.44
N ASN A 288 11.88 7.26 2.69
CA ASN A 288 11.94 6.30 3.79
C ASN A 288 10.89 5.19 3.64
N THR A 289 9.67 5.52 3.19
CA THR A 289 8.59 4.56 2.90
C THR A 289 8.99 3.63 1.76
N ALA A 290 9.52 4.20 0.68
CA ALA A 290 10.00 3.45 -0.47
C ALA A 290 11.14 2.49 -0.08
N TYR A 291 12.09 2.98 0.70
CA TYR A 291 13.22 2.17 1.17
C TYR A 291 12.78 0.99 2.05
N ALA A 292 11.89 1.21 3.01
CA ALA A 292 11.42 0.15 3.91
C ALA A 292 10.70 -0.96 3.15
N ILE A 293 9.80 -0.61 2.21
CA ILE A 293 9.12 -1.59 1.35
C ILE A 293 10.10 -2.28 0.42
N GLY A 294 11.03 -1.54 -0.19
CA GLY A 294 12.06 -2.10 -1.05
C GLY A 294 12.97 -3.09 -0.33
N LYS A 295 13.29 -2.83 0.94
CA LYS A 295 14.06 -3.73 1.81
C LYS A 295 13.27 -4.99 2.18
N GLU A 296 11.97 -4.84 2.53
CA GLU A 296 11.08 -5.97 2.85
C GLU A 296 10.92 -6.93 1.65
N LEU A 297 10.88 -6.36 0.43
CA LEU A 297 10.79 -7.09 -0.83
C LEU A 297 12.14 -7.56 -1.38
N ASP A 298 13.25 -7.30 -0.68
CA ASP A 298 14.61 -7.58 -1.16
C ASP A 298 14.97 -6.87 -2.49
N ILE A 299 14.29 -5.78 -2.86
CA ILE A 299 14.62 -4.98 -4.05
C ILE A 299 15.90 -4.17 -3.82
N CYS A 300 16.08 -3.62 -2.62
CA CYS A 300 17.28 -2.90 -2.18
C CYS A 300 17.86 -3.52 -0.90
N LYS A 301 19.15 -3.23 -0.62
CA LYS A 301 19.88 -3.68 0.58
C LYS A 301 19.71 -2.69 1.73
#